data_a750b6e2aa9276100f22dec9a4771e32
#
_entry.id   a750b6e2aa9276100f22dec9a4771e32
#
_cell.length_a   1.000
_cell.length_b   1.000
_cell.length_c   1.000
_cell.angle_alpha   90.00
_cell.angle_beta   90.00
_cell.angle_gamma   90.00
#
_symmetry.space_group_name_H-M   'P 1'
#
loop_
_entity.id
_entity.type
_entity.pdbx_description
1 polymer ?
#
loop_
_entity_poly.entity_id
_entity_poly.type
_entity_poly.pdbx_seq_one_letter_code
_entity_poly.pdbx_strand_id
1 'polypeptide(L)'
;MITWHDGDLRPLDVARLGDRYRRYRFTDPDAETAMAGSLRRYGQLSPLVVCLRDETHEVLDGFKRLAAARILGLNTLSCEPTMHR
;
A
#
# COMPACT_ATOMS: atom_id res chain seq x y z
N MET A 1 13.46 -7.68 -21.12
CA MET A 1 12.84 -6.67 -20.25
C MET A 1 11.55 -7.21 -19.65
N ILE A 2 11.40 -7.02 -18.37
CA ILE A 2 10.20 -7.49 -17.68
C ILE A 2 9.12 -6.44 -17.81
N THR A 3 7.96 -6.86 -18.31
CA THR A 3 6.81 -5.96 -18.45
C THR A 3 5.83 -6.29 -17.33
N TRP A 4 5.33 -5.25 -16.67
CA TRP A 4 4.30 -5.43 -15.66
C TRP A 4 2.95 -5.66 -16.32
N HIS A 5 2.20 -6.58 -15.75
CA HIS A 5 0.83 -6.82 -16.16
C HIS A 5 -0.09 -6.53 -14.99
N ASP A 6 -1.32 -6.11 -15.28
CA ASP A 6 -2.31 -5.94 -14.23
C ASP A 6 -2.48 -7.26 -13.48
N GLY A 7 -2.50 -7.18 -12.16
CA GLY A 7 -2.64 -8.35 -11.32
C GLY A 7 -1.34 -8.98 -10.86
N ASP A 8 -0.21 -8.59 -11.43
CA ASP A 8 1.08 -9.08 -10.96
C ASP A 8 1.39 -8.46 -9.60
N LEU A 9 1.76 -9.30 -8.64
CA LEU A 9 2.11 -8.82 -7.31
C LEU A 9 3.61 -8.57 -7.22
N ARG A 10 3.98 -7.47 -6.59
CA ARG A 10 5.38 -7.13 -6.34
C ARG A 10 5.55 -6.56 -4.95
N PRO A 11 6.63 -6.93 -4.26
CA PRO A 11 6.98 -6.25 -3.01
C PRO A 11 7.59 -4.90 -3.34
N LEU A 12 7.06 -3.85 -2.73
CA LEU A 12 7.58 -2.51 -2.89
C LEU A 12 7.96 -1.93 -1.53
N ASP A 13 8.97 -1.07 -1.52
CA ASP A 13 9.45 -0.44 -0.30
C ASP A 13 8.38 0.50 0.26
N VAL A 14 7.97 0.26 1.50
CA VAL A 14 6.98 1.10 2.17
C VAL A 14 7.44 2.56 2.20
N ALA A 15 8.74 2.79 2.42
CA ALA A 15 9.27 4.15 2.50
C ALA A 15 9.16 4.92 1.18
N ARG A 16 9.00 4.21 0.06
CA ARG A 16 8.92 4.83 -1.27
C ARG A 16 7.52 4.91 -1.81
N LEU A 17 6.53 4.39 -1.09
CA LEU A 17 5.14 4.48 -1.53
C LEU A 17 4.60 5.87 -1.25
N GLY A 18 3.95 6.45 -2.25
CA GLY A 18 3.34 7.77 -2.12
C GLY A 18 1.90 7.68 -1.70
N ASP A 19 1.41 8.69 -1.03
CA ASP A 19 0.05 8.74 -0.52
C ASP A 19 -0.71 9.99 -0.97
N ARG A 20 -0.33 10.54 -2.13
CA ARG A 20 -0.96 11.78 -2.61
C ARG A 20 -2.45 11.67 -2.82
N TYR A 21 -2.96 10.45 -3.02
CA TYR A 21 -4.39 10.22 -3.27
C TYR A 21 -5.16 9.87 -2.01
N ARG A 22 -4.52 9.96 -0.85
CA ARG A 22 -5.16 9.66 0.42
C ARG A 22 -6.26 10.67 0.71
N ARG A 23 -7.39 10.17 1.25
CA ARG A 23 -8.51 11.02 1.65
C ARG A 23 -8.44 11.24 3.15
N TYR A 24 -7.95 12.40 3.55
CA TYR A 24 -7.69 12.68 4.96
C TYR A 24 -8.95 12.81 5.80
N ARG A 25 -10.06 13.23 5.21
CA ARG A 25 -11.30 13.44 5.95
C ARG A 25 -11.85 12.13 6.56
N PHE A 26 -11.36 11.00 6.11
CA PHE A 26 -11.79 9.70 6.61
C PHE A 26 -10.73 8.99 7.43
N THR A 27 -9.76 9.73 7.93
CA THR A 27 -8.73 9.16 8.78
C THR A 27 -9.36 8.68 10.09
N ASP A 28 -9.09 7.42 10.44
CA ASP A 28 -9.60 6.80 11.63
C ASP A 28 -8.46 6.07 12.34
N PRO A 29 -7.90 6.68 13.40
CA PRO A 29 -6.77 6.07 14.10
C PRO A 29 -7.09 4.70 14.69
N ASP A 30 -8.32 4.48 15.14
CA ASP A 30 -8.70 3.18 15.70
C ASP A 30 -8.70 2.10 14.61
N ALA A 31 -9.20 2.44 13.42
CA ALA A 31 -9.18 1.52 12.30
C ALA A 31 -7.75 1.22 11.85
N GLU A 32 -6.87 2.22 11.89
CA GLU A 32 -5.47 2.02 11.53
C GLU A 32 -4.78 1.12 12.55
N THR A 33 -5.07 1.30 13.83
CA THR A 33 -4.52 0.46 14.89
C THR A 33 -5.01 -0.98 14.75
N ALA A 34 -6.30 -1.16 14.47
CA ALA A 34 -6.86 -2.49 14.24
C ALA A 34 -6.22 -3.16 13.02
N MET A 35 -6.00 -2.39 11.96
CA MET A 35 -5.33 -2.92 10.77
C MET A 35 -3.90 -3.33 11.09
N ALA A 36 -3.18 -2.54 11.91
CA ALA A 36 -1.83 -2.88 12.31
C ALA A 36 -1.81 -4.19 13.09
N GLY A 37 -2.76 -4.40 13.99
CA GLY A 37 -2.88 -5.65 14.72
C GLY A 37 -3.14 -6.84 13.81
N SER A 38 -4.02 -6.66 12.84
CA SER A 38 -4.32 -7.70 11.85
C SER A 38 -3.09 -8.02 10.99
N LEU A 39 -2.41 -6.99 10.54
CA LEU A 39 -1.24 -7.14 9.68
C LEU A 39 -0.11 -7.88 10.42
N ARG A 40 0.10 -7.54 11.69
CA ARG A 40 1.10 -8.21 12.51
C ARG A 40 0.75 -9.67 12.76
N ARG A 41 -0.53 -9.96 12.96
CA ARG A 41 -0.99 -11.30 13.34
C ARG A 41 -1.09 -12.25 12.17
N TYR A 42 -1.63 -11.77 11.05
CA TYR A 42 -1.96 -12.61 9.90
C TYR A 42 -1.13 -12.32 8.66
N GLY A 43 -0.31 -11.28 8.70
CA GLY A 43 0.39 -10.84 7.51
C GLY A 43 -0.54 -10.08 6.58
N GLN A 44 -0.03 -9.73 5.42
CA GLN A 44 -0.79 -8.98 4.43
C GLN A 44 -1.75 -9.89 3.69
N LEU A 45 -3.06 -9.66 3.85
CA LEU A 45 -4.09 -10.49 3.26
C LEU A 45 -4.50 -10.04 1.87
N SER A 46 -4.31 -8.76 1.55
CA SER A 46 -4.65 -8.22 0.24
C SER A 46 -3.55 -7.25 -0.19
N PRO A 47 -3.23 -7.21 -1.50
CA PRO A 47 -2.21 -6.27 -1.97
C PRO A 47 -2.73 -4.84 -1.95
N LEU A 48 -1.79 -3.90 -1.90
CA LEU A 48 -2.12 -2.51 -2.21
C LEU A 48 -2.27 -2.38 -3.72
N VAL A 49 -3.12 -1.47 -4.15
CA VAL A 49 -3.21 -1.11 -5.56
C VAL A 49 -2.43 0.18 -5.75
N VAL A 50 -1.50 0.17 -6.69
CA VAL A 50 -0.60 1.30 -6.92
C VAL A 50 -0.56 1.64 -8.40
N CYS A 51 -0.20 2.89 -8.70
CA CYS A 51 0.11 3.31 -10.05
C CYS A 51 1.42 4.09 -10.05
N LEU A 52 2.11 4.08 -11.18
CA LEU A 52 3.36 4.81 -11.31
C LEU A 52 3.07 6.24 -11.77
N ARG A 53 3.53 7.22 -11.00
CA ARG A 53 3.42 8.65 -11.31
C ARG A 53 4.73 9.33 -10.99
N ASP A 54 5.31 10.00 -11.98
CA ASP A 54 6.55 10.74 -11.79
C ASP A 54 7.63 9.89 -11.12
N GLU A 55 7.75 8.65 -11.56
CA GLU A 55 8.72 7.67 -11.07
C GLU A 55 8.46 7.23 -9.63
N THR A 56 7.29 7.56 -9.08
CA THR A 56 6.89 7.13 -7.74
C THR A 56 5.66 6.24 -7.83
N HIS A 57 5.68 5.17 -7.06
CA HIS A 57 4.50 4.31 -6.94
C HIS A 57 3.53 4.94 -5.93
N GLU A 58 2.42 5.44 -6.45
CA GLU A 58 1.38 6.08 -5.64
C GLU A 58 0.30 5.07 -5.30
N VAL A 59 -0.08 5.01 -4.04
CA VAL A 59 -1.12 4.10 -3.58
C VAL A 59 -2.48 4.64 -4.01
N LEU A 60 -3.30 3.78 -4.62
CA LEU A 60 -4.67 4.09 -5.00
C LEU A 60 -5.68 3.48 -4.04
N ASP A 61 -5.35 2.31 -3.48
CA ASP A 61 -6.22 1.60 -2.54
C ASP A 61 -5.35 0.86 -1.54
N GLY A 62 -5.83 0.79 -0.30
CA GLY A 62 -5.12 0.12 0.77
C GLY A 62 -4.42 1.08 1.72
N PHE A 63 -4.88 2.32 1.84
CA PHE A 63 -4.23 3.32 2.68
C PHE A 63 -4.16 2.91 4.15
N LYS A 64 -5.15 2.16 4.65
CA LYS A 64 -5.10 1.67 6.03
C LYS A 64 -3.97 0.67 6.23
N ARG A 65 -3.72 -0.17 5.22
CA ARG A 65 -2.58 -1.10 5.27
C ARG A 65 -1.27 -0.36 5.20
N LEU A 66 -1.18 0.67 4.36
CA LEU A 66 0.02 1.48 4.29
C LEU A 66 0.31 2.14 5.63
N ALA A 67 -0.71 2.75 6.25
CA ALA A 67 -0.55 3.37 7.56
C ALA A 67 -0.13 2.34 8.60
N ALA A 68 -0.76 1.17 8.59
CA ALA A 68 -0.42 0.09 9.52
C ALA A 68 1.02 -0.39 9.33
N ALA A 69 1.46 -0.51 8.09
CA ALA A 69 2.83 -0.94 7.81
C ALA A 69 3.84 0.09 8.32
N ARG A 70 3.52 1.36 8.20
CA ARG A 70 4.37 2.43 8.73
C ARG A 70 4.43 2.37 10.26
N ILE A 71 3.29 2.12 10.91
CA ILE A 71 3.25 1.96 12.36
C ILE A 71 4.12 0.79 12.81
N LEU A 72 4.06 -0.33 12.08
CA LEU A 72 4.81 -1.54 12.43
C LEU A 72 6.27 -1.49 11.99
N GLY A 73 6.65 -0.52 11.19
CA GLY A 73 8.01 -0.43 10.66
C GLY A 73 8.33 -1.51 9.63
N LEU A 74 7.34 -1.94 8.86
CA LEU A 74 7.57 -2.93 7.82
C LEU A 74 8.35 -2.32 6.68
N ASN A 75 9.24 -3.10 6.07
CA ASN A 75 10.07 -2.63 4.98
C ASN A 75 9.33 -2.67 3.65
N THR A 76 8.54 -3.69 3.40
CA THR A 76 7.87 -3.87 2.11
C THR A 76 6.43 -4.30 2.31
N LEU A 77 5.62 -4.03 1.29
CA LEU A 77 4.27 -4.56 1.17
C LEU A 77 4.08 -5.08 -0.25
N SER A 78 3.26 -6.13 -0.38
CA SER A 78 2.88 -6.62 -1.69
C SER A 78 1.93 -5.63 -2.34
N CYS A 79 2.23 -5.27 -3.58
CA CYS A 79 1.46 -4.28 -4.33
C CYS A 79 1.07 -4.87 -5.67
N GLU A 80 -0.12 -4.49 -6.13
CA GLU A 80 -0.61 -4.83 -7.44
C GLU A 80 -0.58 -3.56 -8.28
N PRO A 81 0.31 -3.46 -9.27
CA PRO A 81 0.35 -2.29 -10.12
C PRO A 81 -0.82 -2.28 -11.08
N THR A 82 -1.29 -1.09 -11.38
CA THR A 82 -2.33 -0.93 -12.38
C THR A 82 -1.84 0.07 -13.42
N MET A 83 -2.24 -0.17 -14.66
CA MET A 83 -1.97 0.73 -15.78
C MET A 83 -3.02 1.83 -15.86
N HIS A 84 -3.77 1.99 -14.83
CA HIS A 84 -4.86 2.95 -14.79
C HIS A 84 -4.38 4.36 -15.05
N ARG A 85 -5.15 5.11 -15.78
CA ARG A 85 -4.87 6.48 -16.14
C ARG A 85 -5.72 7.46 -15.36
#